data_33374b904def097670a1891fec86d190
#
_entry.id   33374b904def097670a1891fec86d190
#
_cell.length_a   1.000
_cell.length_b   1.000
_cell.length_c   1.000
_cell.angle_alpha   90.00
_cell.angle_beta   90.00
_cell.angle_gamma   90.00
#
_symmetry.space_group_name_H-M   'P 1'
#
loop_
_entity.id
_entity.type
_entity.pdbx_description
1 polymer ?
#
loop_
_entity_poly.entity_id
_entity_poly.type
_entity_poly.pdbx_seq_one_letter_code
_entity_poly.pdbx_strand_id
1 'polypeptide(L)'
;MTAQMATESRLRTQKWLQSGCNGFDLKSPISNPMAFWTEQDVLLYIYQNHLPICSVYGDIVKDNEVDGQQDWADLGLFDVGVPVLRTTGCNRTGCMFCGFGCHLEKKGEGRFERMKETHPKQYEWIMKPWEQGGLGYKDVIDWINEHGGLNIRY
;
A
#
# COMPACT_ATOMS: atom_id res chain seq x y z
N MET A 1 -16.31 2.22 12.58
CA MET A 1 -15.75 3.29 11.76
C MET A 1 -14.39 2.85 11.25
N THR A 2 -14.11 3.06 9.97
CA THR A 2 -12.82 2.67 9.35
C THR A 2 -12.23 3.83 8.55
N ALA A 3 -10.89 3.86 8.42
CA ALA A 3 -10.16 4.86 7.65
C ALA A 3 -9.75 4.27 6.28
N GLN A 4 -10.74 3.85 5.48
CA GLN A 4 -10.53 3.30 4.16
C GLN A 4 -10.86 4.35 3.11
N MET A 5 -9.98 4.49 2.10
CA MET A 5 -10.21 5.35 0.94
C MET A 5 -10.79 4.54 -0.23
N ALA A 6 -11.71 5.13 -0.98
CA ALA A 6 -12.29 4.47 -2.16
C ALA A 6 -11.23 4.20 -3.24
N THR A 7 -10.24 5.09 -3.35
CA THR A 7 -9.14 5.00 -4.32
C THR A 7 -8.20 3.80 -4.13
N GLU A 8 -8.19 3.17 -2.95
CA GLU A 8 -7.26 2.07 -2.65
C GLU A 8 -7.58 0.77 -3.41
N SER A 9 -8.81 0.55 -3.85
CA SER A 9 -9.16 -0.61 -4.68
C SER A 9 -10.50 -0.44 -5.38
N ARG A 10 -10.66 -1.12 -6.53
CA ARG A 10 -11.92 -1.17 -7.30
C ARG A 10 -13.12 -1.59 -6.45
N LEU A 11 -12.96 -2.57 -5.55
CA LEU A 11 -14.04 -3.03 -4.68
C LEU A 11 -14.45 -1.96 -3.66
N ARG A 12 -13.49 -1.19 -3.12
CA ARG A 12 -13.78 -0.08 -2.22
C ARG A 12 -14.48 1.06 -2.93
N THR A 13 -14.03 1.42 -4.14
CA THR A 13 -14.74 2.40 -4.99
C THR A 13 -16.17 1.97 -5.25
N GLN A 14 -16.40 0.73 -5.67
CA GLN A 14 -17.73 0.20 -5.94
C GLN A 14 -18.62 0.26 -4.70
N LYS A 15 -18.11 -0.13 -3.54
CA LYS A 15 -18.85 -0.08 -2.29
C LYS A 15 -19.20 1.36 -1.88
N TRP A 16 -18.25 2.29 -2.06
CA TRP A 16 -18.49 3.70 -1.81
C TRP A 16 -19.56 4.30 -2.72
N LEU A 17 -19.55 3.95 -4.00
CA LEU A 17 -20.58 4.38 -4.95
C LEU A 17 -21.98 3.84 -4.60
N GLN A 18 -22.04 2.66 -3.96
CA GLN A 18 -23.32 2.05 -3.55
C GLN A 18 -23.87 2.62 -2.24
N SER A 19 -23.01 2.90 -1.27
CA SER A 19 -23.42 3.19 0.12
C SER A 19 -22.95 4.55 0.63
N GLY A 20 -22.15 5.30 -0.16
CA GLY A 20 -21.53 6.54 0.28
C GLY A 20 -20.51 6.33 1.40
N CYS A 21 -20.25 7.39 2.16
CA CYS A 21 -19.35 7.34 3.32
C CYS A 21 -19.98 6.63 4.52
N ASN A 22 -21.30 6.57 4.60
CA ASN A 22 -22.05 5.97 5.70
C ASN A 22 -23.14 5.03 5.18
N GLY A 23 -22.98 3.75 5.45
CA GLY A 23 -23.96 2.71 5.13
C GLY A 23 -24.67 2.22 6.40
N PHE A 24 -25.57 3.01 6.96
CA PHE A 24 -26.25 2.67 8.22
C PHE A 24 -27.37 1.66 8.01
N ASP A 25 -27.93 1.59 6.81
CA ASP A 25 -29.00 0.64 6.44
C ASP A 25 -28.47 -0.76 6.09
N LEU A 26 -27.15 -0.95 6.11
CA LEU A 26 -26.55 -2.25 5.86
C LEU A 26 -26.75 -3.19 7.05
N LYS A 27 -26.77 -4.51 6.79
CA LYS A 27 -26.84 -5.56 7.84
C LYS A 27 -25.74 -5.34 8.92
N SER A 28 -24.59 -4.84 8.53
CA SER A 28 -23.53 -4.38 9.41
C SER A 28 -23.26 -2.91 9.11
N PRO A 29 -23.73 -1.97 9.95
CA PRO A 29 -23.55 -0.54 9.72
C PRO A 29 -22.07 -0.16 9.61
N ILE A 30 -21.74 0.66 8.60
CA ILE A 30 -20.38 1.08 8.32
C ILE A 30 -20.34 2.60 8.25
N SER A 31 -19.26 3.19 8.79
CA SER A 31 -18.90 4.58 8.57
C SER A 31 -17.43 4.66 8.12
N ASN A 32 -17.21 5.24 6.94
CA ASN A 32 -15.90 5.45 6.32
C ASN A 32 -15.71 6.95 6.02
N PRO A 33 -15.39 7.77 7.01
CA PRO A 33 -15.29 9.22 6.84
C PRO A 33 -14.20 9.65 5.85
N MET A 34 -13.20 8.81 5.61
CA MET A 34 -12.12 9.07 4.65
C MET A 34 -12.37 8.45 3.27
N ALA A 35 -13.56 7.93 2.98
CA ALA A 35 -13.80 7.22 1.72
C ALA A 35 -13.55 8.07 0.47
N PHE A 36 -13.79 9.38 0.54
CA PHE A 36 -13.58 10.33 -0.56
C PHE A 36 -12.18 10.96 -0.60
N TRP A 37 -11.33 10.67 0.39
CA TRP A 37 -9.95 11.16 0.41
C TRP A 37 -9.10 10.41 -0.60
N THR A 38 -8.11 11.14 -1.15
CA THR A 38 -7.04 10.57 -1.96
C THR A 38 -5.75 10.46 -1.14
N GLU A 39 -4.76 9.76 -1.67
CA GLU A 39 -3.43 9.70 -1.06
C GLU A 39 -2.81 11.11 -0.94
N GLN A 40 -3.00 11.96 -1.97
CA GLN A 40 -2.51 13.33 -1.95
C GLN A 40 -3.17 14.18 -0.87
N ASP A 41 -4.46 13.99 -0.61
CA ASP A 41 -5.14 14.68 0.49
C ASP A 41 -4.55 14.31 1.86
N VAL A 42 -4.24 13.02 2.04
CA VAL A 42 -3.60 12.53 3.27
C VAL A 42 -2.20 13.11 3.43
N LEU A 43 -1.38 13.04 2.38
CA LEU A 43 -0.01 13.58 2.40
C LEU A 43 -0.01 15.09 2.64
N LEU A 44 -0.91 15.82 1.97
CA LEU A 44 -1.05 17.26 2.15
C LEU A 44 -1.46 17.62 3.57
N TYR A 45 -2.43 16.90 4.14
CA TYR A 45 -2.87 17.11 5.52
C TYR A 45 -1.74 16.88 6.53
N ILE A 46 -0.98 15.79 6.36
CA ILE A 46 0.18 15.47 7.21
C ILE A 46 1.25 16.55 7.08
N TYR A 47 1.56 16.96 5.85
CA TYR A 47 2.57 17.98 5.55
C TYR A 47 2.22 19.34 6.16
N GLN A 48 0.99 19.80 5.96
CA GLN A 48 0.51 21.11 6.46
C GLN A 48 0.44 21.17 7.99
N ASN A 49 0.08 20.07 8.64
CA ASN A 49 -0.07 20.00 10.09
C ASN A 49 1.18 19.47 10.81
N HIS A 50 2.28 19.24 10.08
CA HIS A 50 3.54 18.72 10.64
C HIS A 50 3.36 17.46 11.49
N LEU A 51 2.48 16.55 11.05
CA LEU A 51 2.20 15.33 11.80
C LEU A 51 3.36 14.34 11.65
N PRO A 52 3.75 13.67 12.75
CA PRO A 52 4.76 12.63 12.67
C PRO A 52 4.23 11.42 11.92
N ILE A 53 5.04 10.87 11.02
CA ILE A 53 4.77 9.61 10.32
C ILE A 53 5.78 8.54 10.71
N CYS A 54 5.46 7.29 10.45
CA CYS A 54 6.37 6.19 10.71
C CYS A 54 7.62 6.33 9.84
N SER A 55 8.80 6.12 10.42
CA SER A 55 10.10 6.25 9.74
C SER A 55 10.25 5.39 8.48
N VAL A 56 9.47 4.31 8.35
CA VAL A 56 9.46 3.47 7.14
C VAL A 56 8.98 4.23 5.88
N TYR A 57 8.18 5.28 6.05
CA TYR A 57 7.75 6.15 4.96
C TYR A 57 8.78 7.23 4.61
N GLY A 58 9.80 7.44 5.47
CA GLY A 58 10.77 8.51 5.30
C GLY A 58 10.14 9.89 5.52
N ASP A 59 10.55 10.85 4.68
CA ASP A 59 10.06 12.23 4.72
C ASP A 59 9.02 12.48 3.62
N ILE A 60 8.12 13.45 3.85
CA ILE A 60 7.21 13.92 2.81
C ILE A 60 7.90 15.07 2.07
N VAL A 61 8.10 14.89 0.77
CA VAL A 61 8.75 15.87 -0.10
C VAL A 61 7.84 16.28 -1.24
N LYS A 62 8.06 17.49 -1.77
CA LYS A 62 7.39 17.94 -2.99
C LYS A 62 8.01 17.22 -4.18
N ASP A 63 7.17 16.66 -5.01
CA ASP A 63 7.58 16.06 -6.26
C ASP A 63 7.63 17.16 -7.32
N ASN A 64 8.83 17.73 -7.53
CA ASN A 64 9.04 18.79 -8.53
C ASN A 64 9.40 18.22 -9.91
N GLU A 65 9.56 16.90 -10.01
CA GLU A 65 9.89 16.21 -11.25
C GLU A 65 8.81 15.16 -11.54
N VAL A 66 7.77 15.58 -12.24
CA VAL A 66 6.87 14.61 -12.88
C VAL A 66 7.63 14.02 -14.06
N ASP A 67 8.19 12.85 -13.84
CA ASP A 67 8.85 12.06 -14.88
C ASP A 67 7.78 11.59 -15.89
N GLY A 68 7.51 12.41 -16.91
CA GLY A 68 6.88 12.01 -18.17
C GLY A 68 5.43 11.50 -18.17
N GLN A 69 4.72 11.45 -17.05
CA GLN A 69 3.27 11.24 -17.04
C GLN A 69 2.57 12.60 -16.99
N GLN A 70 1.93 12.96 -18.09
CA GLN A 70 0.98 14.08 -18.12
C GLN A 70 -0.15 13.78 -17.13
N ASP A 71 -0.01 14.33 -15.93
CA ASP A 71 -1.08 14.32 -14.96
C ASP A 71 -2.20 15.25 -15.42
N TRP A 72 -3.43 14.96 -15.03
CA TRP A 72 -4.62 15.78 -15.32
C TRP A 72 -4.47 17.25 -14.88
N ALA A 73 -3.50 17.55 -13.99
CA ALA A 73 -3.08 18.88 -13.63
C ALA A 73 -2.48 19.67 -14.81
N ASP A 74 -1.82 19.01 -15.75
CA ASP A 74 -1.21 19.60 -16.94
C ASP A 74 -2.26 20.08 -17.97
N LEU A 75 -3.50 19.62 -17.82
CA LEU A 75 -4.63 20.08 -18.66
C LEU A 75 -5.20 21.45 -18.23
N GLY A 76 -4.61 22.10 -17.22
CA GLY A 76 -5.00 23.46 -16.79
C GLY A 76 -6.41 23.57 -16.19
N LEU A 77 -7.09 22.46 -15.97
CA LEU A 77 -8.46 22.43 -15.45
C LEU A 77 -8.54 22.63 -13.94
N PHE A 78 -7.42 22.37 -13.22
CA PHE A 78 -7.32 22.52 -11.76
C PHE A 78 -5.94 23.02 -11.34
N ASP A 79 -5.48 24.15 -11.88
CA ASP A 79 -4.28 24.82 -11.37
C ASP A 79 -4.61 25.53 -10.03
N VAL A 80 -4.72 24.74 -8.99
CA VAL A 80 -4.88 25.25 -7.62
C VAL A 80 -3.55 25.41 -6.87
N GLY A 81 -2.41 25.27 -7.56
CA GLY A 81 -1.09 25.45 -6.95
C GLY A 81 -0.79 24.49 -5.78
N VAL A 82 -1.51 23.36 -5.70
CA VAL A 82 -1.29 22.36 -4.67
C VAL A 82 -0.09 21.50 -5.08
N PRO A 83 0.99 21.45 -4.29
CA PRO A 83 2.15 20.65 -4.64
C PRO A 83 1.81 19.16 -4.64
N VAL A 84 2.25 18.43 -5.65
CA VAL A 84 2.26 16.97 -5.60
C VAL A 84 3.28 16.53 -4.55
N LEU A 85 2.86 15.66 -3.65
CA LEU A 85 3.66 15.19 -2.52
C LEU A 85 3.92 13.70 -2.65
N ARG A 86 5.10 13.26 -2.21
CA ARG A 86 5.44 11.84 -2.08
C ARG A 86 6.24 11.57 -0.83
N THR A 87 6.28 10.33 -0.42
CA THR A 87 7.17 9.84 0.62
C THR A 87 8.51 9.41 0.02
N THR A 88 9.61 9.60 0.75
CA THR A 88 10.96 9.18 0.31
C THR A 88 11.24 7.71 0.58
N GLY A 89 10.46 7.07 1.43
CA GLY A 89 10.57 5.66 1.79
C GLY A 89 9.54 4.77 1.09
N CYS A 90 8.94 3.83 1.84
CA CYS A 90 7.94 2.94 1.29
C CYS A 90 6.63 3.65 0.96
N ASN A 91 6.07 3.41 -0.22
CA ASN A 91 4.72 3.89 -0.56
C ASN A 91 3.64 3.15 0.24
N ARG A 92 3.84 1.86 0.50
CA ARG A 92 2.90 0.99 1.22
C ARG A 92 3.67 0.00 2.08
N THR A 93 3.28 -0.10 3.33
CA THR A 93 3.87 -1.11 4.23
C THR A 93 3.21 -2.49 4.06
N GLY A 94 1.92 -2.51 3.73
CA GLY A 94 1.15 -3.74 3.69
C GLY A 94 1.09 -4.45 5.05
N CYS A 95 0.57 -5.68 5.05
CA CYS A 95 0.66 -6.56 6.21
C CYS A 95 1.99 -7.33 6.15
N MET A 96 2.72 -7.40 7.25
CA MET A 96 4.05 -8.01 7.32
C MET A 96 4.14 -9.41 6.68
N PHE A 97 3.13 -10.24 6.91
CA PHE A 97 3.09 -11.62 6.41
C PHE A 97 2.15 -11.79 5.19
N CYS A 98 1.73 -10.71 4.56
CA CYS A 98 0.83 -10.80 3.42
C CYS A 98 1.59 -11.13 2.14
N GLY A 99 1.25 -12.24 1.48
CA GLY A 99 1.78 -12.63 0.17
C GLY A 99 1.00 -12.03 -1.01
N PHE A 100 -0.09 -11.29 -0.75
CA PHE A 100 -0.94 -10.76 -1.83
C PHE A 100 -0.19 -9.73 -2.69
N GLY A 101 -0.12 -9.99 -4.00
CA GLY A 101 0.53 -9.10 -4.96
C GLY A 101 2.07 -9.14 -4.97
N CYS A 102 2.73 -9.98 -4.17
CA CYS A 102 4.20 -10.07 -4.12
C CYS A 102 4.86 -10.44 -5.47
N HIS A 103 4.13 -11.09 -6.37
CA HIS A 103 4.60 -11.42 -7.71
C HIS A 103 4.72 -10.20 -8.65
N LEU A 104 4.11 -9.06 -8.27
CA LEU A 104 4.16 -7.81 -9.03
C LEU A 104 5.31 -6.89 -8.58
N GLU A 105 6.01 -7.25 -7.52
CA GLU A 105 7.07 -6.42 -6.94
C GLU A 105 8.34 -6.46 -7.79
N LYS A 106 9.03 -5.32 -7.89
CA LYS A 106 10.28 -5.19 -8.63
C LYS A 106 11.44 -5.85 -7.88
N LYS A 107 12.50 -6.18 -8.62
CA LYS A 107 13.74 -6.74 -8.04
C LYS A 107 14.37 -5.76 -7.07
N GLY A 108 14.69 -6.23 -5.85
CA GLY A 108 15.28 -5.43 -4.79
C GLY A 108 14.28 -4.58 -3.99
N GLU A 109 13.00 -4.56 -4.40
CA GLU A 109 11.93 -3.84 -3.70
C GLU A 109 10.89 -4.81 -3.08
N GLY A 110 11.16 -6.12 -3.18
CA GLY A 110 10.27 -7.16 -2.70
C GLY A 110 10.06 -7.10 -1.18
N ARG A 111 8.81 -7.30 -0.74
CA ARG A 111 8.50 -7.27 0.70
C ARG A 111 9.26 -8.32 1.50
N PHE A 112 9.46 -9.50 0.94
CA PHE A 112 10.22 -10.55 1.61
C PHE A 112 11.73 -10.27 1.60
N GLU A 113 12.26 -9.68 0.51
CA GLU A 113 13.66 -9.21 0.44
C GLU A 113 13.90 -8.14 1.52
N ARG A 114 13.03 -7.13 1.62
CA ARG A 114 13.11 -6.10 2.67
C ARG A 114 12.91 -6.66 4.07
N MET A 115 12.00 -7.61 4.24
CA MET A 115 11.75 -8.24 5.53
C MET A 115 12.99 -9.00 6.04
N LYS A 116 13.74 -9.63 5.13
CA LYS A 116 15.01 -10.30 5.46
C LYS A 116 16.01 -9.36 6.10
N GLU A 117 16.05 -8.10 5.63
CA GLU A 117 16.97 -7.08 6.16
C GLU A 117 16.44 -6.42 7.43
N THR A 118 15.16 -6.06 7.44
CA THR A 118 14.57 -5.26 8.52
C THR A 118 14.06 -6.09 9.69
N HIS A 119 13.61 -7.33 9.44
CA HIS A 119 13.00 -8.21 10.41
C HIS A 119 13.50 -9.67 10.25
N PRO A 120 14.81 -9.94 10.39
CA PRO A 120 15.39 -11.24 10.05
C PRO A 120 14.80 -12.40 10.83
N LYS A 121 14.47 -12.21 12.10
CA LYS A 121 13.86 -13.28 12.94
C LYS A 121 12.47 -13.69 12.45
N GLN A 122 11.64 -12.70 12.08
CA GLN A 122 10.30 -12.94 11.53
C GLN A 122 10.40 -13.56 10.14
N TYR A 123 11.34 -13.09 9.31
CA TYR A 123 11.62 -13.66 8.01
C TYR A 123 12.03 -15.13 8.12
N GLU A 124 13.00 -15.46 8.98
CA GLU A 124 13.43 -16.83 9.22
C GLU A 124 12.27 -17.73 9.64
N TRP A 125 11.42 -17.23 10.55
CA TRP A 125 10.28 -18.00 11.04
C TRP A 125 9.22 -18.25 9.97
N ILE A 126 8.87 -17.29 9.12
CA ILE A 126 7.87 -17.49 8.07
C ILE A 126 8.39 -18.37 6.94
N MET A 127 9.70 -18.29 6.63
CA MET A 127 10.33 -19.10 5.57
C MET A 127 10.64 -20.53 6.01
N LYS A 128 10.77 -20.76 7.32
CA LYS A 128 11.05 -22.07 7.90
C LYS A 128 9.93 -23.07 7.58
N PRO A 129 10.27 -24.33 7.24
CA PRO A 129 9.27 -25.37 6.96
C PRO A 129 8.30 -25.58 8.12
N TRP A 130 7.08 -25.99 7.78
CA TRP A 130 6.01 -26.25 8.74
C TRP A 130 6.41 -27.33 9.77
N GLU A 131 7.04 -28.41 9.31
CA GLU A 131 7.50 -29.52 10.15
C GLU A 131 8.52 -29.09 11.21
N GLN A 132 9.17 -27.97 10.98
CA GLN A 132 10.16 -27.40 11.90
C GLN A 132 9.58 -26.27 12.77
N GLY A 133 8.25 -26.08 12.74
CA GLY A 133 7.56 -25.04 13.51
C GLY A 133 7.60 -23.64 12.89
N GLY A 134 7.84 -23.53 11.59
CA GLY A 134 7.70 -22.31 10.79
C GLY A 134 6.33 -22.20 10.12
N LEU A 135 6.15 -21.22 9.24
CA LEU A 135 4.93 -21.05 8.44
C LEU A 135 5.01 -21.68 7.03
N GLY A 136 6.17 -22.20 6.61
CA GLY A 136 6.35 -22.88 5.33
C GLY A 136 6.20 -21.96 4.10
N TYR A 137 6.39 -20.64 4.22
CA TYR A 137 6.23 -19.73 3.09
C TYR A 137 7.18 -20.03 1.94
N LYS A 138 8.40 -20.45 2.26
CA LYS A 138 9.37 -20.84 1.24
C LYS A 138 8.82 -21.92 0.33
N ASP A 139 8.28 -23.00 0.89
CA ASP A 139 7.78 -24.14 0.13
C ASP A 139 6.57 -23.75 -0.73
N VAL A 140 5.70 -22.89 -0.19
CA VAL A 140 4.55 -22.34 -0.93
C VAL A 140 4.99 -21.43 -2.08
N ILE A 141 5.96 -20.54 -1.84
CA ILE A 141 6.47 -19.63 -2.87
C ILE A 141 7.19 -20.41 -3.98
N ASP A 142 8.01 -21.37 -3.63
CA ASP A 142 8.71 -22.23 -4.59
C ASP A 142 7.69 -22.99 -5.45
N TRP A 143 6.67 -23.58 -4.84
CA TRP A 143 5.60 -24.25 -5.57
C TRP A 143 4.85 -23.31 -6.53
N ILE A 144 4.51 -22.09 -6.07
CA ILE A 144 3.82 -21.08 -6.91
C ILE A 144 4.73 -20.65 -8.06
N ASN A 145 6.01 -20.43 -7.83
CA ASN A 145 6.96 -20.06 -8.87
C ASN A 145 7.09 -21.16 -9.94
N GLU A 146 7.20 -22.42 -9.51
CA GLU A 146 7.36 -23.57 -10.39
C GLU A 146 6.10 -23.86 -11.22
N HIS A 147 4.91 -23.86 -10.58
CA HIS A 147 3.67 -24.28 -11.24
C HIS A 147 2.87 -23.09 -11.80
N GLY A 148 3.04 -21.90 -11.24
CA GLY A 148 2.34 -20.69 -11.66
C GLY A 148 3.09 -19.85 -12.70
N GLY A 149 4.34 -20.21 -13.01
CA GLY A 149 5.18 -19.42 -13.93
C GLY A 149 5.48 -18.02 -13.41
N LEU A 150 5.46 -17.83 -12.09
CA LEU A 150 5.73 -16.56 -11.43
C LEU A 150 7.19 -16.50 -10.97
N ASN A 151 7.64 -15.32 -10.53
CA ASN A 151 8.97 -15.10 -9.99
C ASN A 151 8.89 -14.25 -8.71
N ILE A 152 8.27 -14.83 -7.69
CA ILE A 152 8.21 -14.25 -6.35
C ILE A 152 9.58 -14.45 -5.70
N ARG A 153 10.16 -13.36 -5.19
CA ARG A 153 11.49 -13.37 -4.56
C ARG A 153 11.40 -13.29 -3.05
N TYR A 154 12.38 -13.88 -2.37
CA TYR A 154 12.45 -13.93 -0.92
C TYR A 154 13.90 -14.04 -0.43
#